data_e3765349040d62aed82006f919515137
#
_entry.id   e3765349040d62aed82006f919515137
#
_cell.length_a   1.000
_cell.length_b   1.000
_cell.length_c   1.000
_cell.angle_alpha   90.00
_cell.angle_beta   90.00
_cell.angle_gamma   90.00
#
_symmetry.space_group_name_H-M   'P 1'
#
loop_
_entity.id
_entity.type
_entity.pdbx_description
1 polymer ?
#
loop_
_entity_poly.entity_id
_entity_poly.type
_entity_poly.pdbx_seq_one_letter_code
_entity_poly.pdbx_strand_id
1 'polypeptide(L)'
;MRKLIALLLILVLLPVLPASADVLGVKVKEGETTLDLTGVRKADSRIKQLISDLQQYPELTRVDLTGVSISTANKGLLVKTFPDIHFVWTVKLGNATFSSEDTVMDLDTPRGEVKLSQIAAALDALPGIERVIMHKYTPKLATLDSYLLTPYPDVQFEWTLNWLICNGRRIRLRYDATAFSTGKGRQDPRYTSAQIWEKLQYFPDLVAIDVGHNNVSDLSFLSNFPVLKRLICIDSKKPVTDISVLAELKELEYIELFMQDITDISALANHEKLLDLNLCHNNVTDLSPLYSCTSLERLWISYNPNLTAEEVAKLQEKLPNCVIETKSYESTGAGWRKHPRYDILIKSFEDNTYYPFDTPAAEE
;
A
#
# COMPACT_ATOMS: atom_id res chain seq x y z
N MET A 1 30.72 -21.78 5.60
CA MET A 1 31.31 -22.36 4.38
C MET A 1 31.23 -21.33 3.27
N ARG A 2 32.37 -20.70 2.96
CA ARG A 2 32.47 -19.66 1.94
C ARG A 2 32.39 -20.32 0.55
N LYS A 3 31.39 -19.96 -0.25
CA LYS A 3 31.36 -20.35 -1.67
C LYS A 3 32.24 -19.36 -2.44
N LEU A 4 33.35 -19.87 -2.93
CA LEU A 4 34.17 -19.22 -3.95
C LEU A 4 33.32 -19.11 -5.23
N ILE A 5 33.01 -17.89 -5.65
CA ILE A 5 32.52 -17.61 -7.01
C ILE A 5 33.78 -17.50 -7.87
N ALA A 6 33.98 -18.49 -8.73
CA ALA A 6 35.02 -18.43 -9.73
C ALA A 6 34.66 -17.37 -10.76
N LEU A 7 35.44 -16.30 -10.80
CA LEU A 7 35.40 -15.27 -11.84
C LEU A 7 35.98 -15.90 -13.12
N LEU A 8 35.11 -16.31 -14.04
CA LEU A 8 35.54 -16.72 -15.37
C LEU A 8 35.90 -15.45 -16.15
N LEU A 9 37.19 -15.14 -16.22
CA LEU A 9 37.72 -14.13 -17.14
C LEU A 9 37.51 -14.68 -18.57
N ILE A 10 36.38 -14.31 -19.21
CA ILE A 10 36.26 -14.44 -20.65
C ILE A 10 37.14 -13.35 -21.25
N LEU A 11 38.29 -13.71 -21.73
CA LEU A 11 39.12 -12.87 -22.57
C LEU A 11 38.35 -12.67 -23.90
N VAL A 12 37.50 -11.63 -23.93
CA VAL A 12 36.89 -11.21 -25.19
C VAL A 12 38.02 -10.61 -26.02
N LEU A 13 38.48 -11.36 -27.03
CA LEU A 13 39.25 -10.78 -28.13
C LEU A 13 38.40 -9.66 -28.72
N LEU A 14 38.70 -8.42 -28.38
CA LEU A 14 38.09 -7.25 -29.00
C LEU A 14 38.40 -7.38 -30.51
N PRO A 15 37.36 -7.42 -31.36
CA PRO A 15 37.61 -7.32 -32.80
C PRO A 15 38.30 -5.96 -33.04
N VAL A 16 39.39 -5.98 -33.80
CA VAL A 16 40.02 -4.76 -34.33
C VAL A 16 38.95 -4.06 -35.16
N LEU A 17 38.36 -3.01 -34.60
CA LEU A 17 37.30 -2.26 -35.26
C LEU A 17 37.85 -1.70 -36.58
N PRO A 18 37.13 -1.81 -37.70
CA PRO A 18 37.49 -1.08 -38.92
C PRO A 18 37.38 0.42 -38.62
N ALA A 19 38.31 1.21 -39.15
CA ALA A 19 38.56 2.60 -38.80
C ALA A 19 37.41 3.63 -39.10
N SER A 20 36.19 3.20 -39.28
CA SER A 20 34.91 3.98 -39.19
C SER A 20 33.75 3.01 -39.40
N ALA A 21 33.22 2.46 -38.30
CA ALA A 21 31.90 1.87 -38.36
C ALA A 21 30.86 2.98 -38.15
N ASP A 22 29.74 2.93 -38.82
CA ASP A 22 28.67 3.88 -38.73
C ASP A 22 27.51 3.26 -37.94
N VAL A 23 26.88 4.04 -37.07
CA VAL A 23 25.60 3.63 -36.44
C VAL A 23 24.47 4.16 -37.32
N LEU A 24 23.79 3.27 -38.02
CA LEU A 24 22.71 3.58 -38.96
C LEU A 24 23.15 4.62 -40.07
N GLY A 25 24.44 4.72 -40.40
CA GLY A 25 24.99 5.64 -41.37
C GLY A 25 25.48 6.97 -40.76
N VAL A 26 25.47 7.09 -39.43
CA VAL A 26 26.08 8.23 -38.73
C VAL A 26 27.44 7.77 -38.21
N LYS A 27 28.49 8.54 -38.58
CA LYS A 27 29.88 8.25 -38.20
C LYS A 27 30.06 8.48 -36.70
N VAL A 28 30.70 7.51 -36.04
CA VAL A 28 31.15 7.62 -34.66
C VAL A 28 32.66 7.73 -34.65
N LYS A 29 33.21 8.74 -33.98
CA LYS A 29 34.65 8.88 -33.82
C LYS A 29 35.14 8.08 -32.64
N GLU A 30 36.40 7.68 -32.71
CA GLU A 30 37.06 6.97 -31.61
C GLU A 30 37.05 7.83 -30.33
N GLY A 31 36.60 7.22 -29.21
CA GLY A 31 36.51 7.89 -27.90
C GLY A 31 35.26 8.76 -27.71
N GLU A 32 34.32 8.80 -28.67
CA GLU A 32 33.03 9.48 -28.45
C GLU A 32 32.18 8.74 -27.45
N THR A 33 31.69 9.43 -26.43
CA THR A 33 30.77 8.91 -25.41
C THR A 33 29.32 9.30 -25.67
N THR A 34 29.08 10.19 -26.64
CA THR A 34 27.75 10.68 -27.01
C THR A 34 27.53 10.55 -28.52
N LEU A 35 26.31 10.18 -28.92
CA LEU A 35 25.96 10.02 -30.33
C LEU A 35 24.63 10.71 -30.63
N ASP A 36 24.62 11.53 -31.66
CA ASP A 36 23.43 12.19 -32.19
C ASP A 36 22.88 11.44 -33.41
N LEU A 37 21.68 10.84 -33.23
CA LEU A 37 20.93 10.12 -34.26
C LEU A 37 19.63 10.83 -34.66
N THR A 38 19.42 12.10 -34.30
CA THR A 38 18.15 12.82 -34.49
C THR A 38 17.73 12.91 -35.98
N GLY A 39 18.68 12.87 -36.92
CA GLY A 39 18.41 12.85 -38.36
C GLY A 39 18.07 11.47 -38.96
N VAL A 40 18.17 10.41 -38.20
CA VAL A 40 18.01 9.03 -38.72
C VAL A 40 16.54 8.73 -39.07
N ARG A 41 16.32 8.18 -40.25
CA ARG A 41 14.99 7.74 -40.69
C ARG A 41 14.83 6.23 -40.62
N LYS A 42 13.58 5.76 -40.39
CA LYS A 42 13.22 4.34 -40.36
C LYS A 42 14.01 3.51 -39.33
N ALA A 43 14.40 4.13 -38.20
CA ALA A 43 15.17 3.44 -37.16
C ALA A 43 14.39 2.23 -36.57
N ASP A 44 13.06 2.35 -36.42
CA ASP A 44 12.23 1.28 -35.88
C ASP A 44 12.31 -0.02 -36.72
N SER A 45 12.22 0.07 -38.06
CA SER A 45 12.35 -1.09 -38.94
C SER A 45 13.78 -1.63 -39.05
N ARG A 46 14.76 -0.88 -38.57
CA ARG A 46 16.20 -1.20 -38.54
C ARG A 46 16.71 -1.46 -37.13
N ILE A 47 15.81 -1.77 -36.19
CA ILE A 47 16.18 -1.90 -34.76
C ILE A 47 17.28 -2.93 -34.52
N LYS A 48 17.26 -4.08 -35.23
CA LYS A 48 18.29 -5.09 -35.10
C LYS A 48 19.68 -4.60 -35.56
N GLN A 49 19.71 -3.77 -36.63
CA GLN A 49 20.93 -3.15 -37.07
C GLN A 49 21.41 -2.12 -36.07
N LEU A 50 20.53 -1.26 -35.56
CA LEU A 50 20.87 -0.28 -34.53
C LEU A 50 21.50 -0.95 -33.29
N ILE A 51 20.92 -2.05 -32.83
CA ILE A 51 21.48 -2.82 -31.71
C ILE A 51 22.88 -3.36 -32.05
N SER A 52 23.03 -3.99 -33.23
CA SER A 52 24.31 -4.53 -33.66
C SER A 52 25.39 -3.45 -33.86
N ASP A 53 25.00 -2.28 -34.36
CA ASP A 53 25.91 -1.13 -34.55
C ASP A 53 26.34 -0.56 -33.18
N LEU A 54 25.41 -0.34 -32.24
CA LEU A 54 25.71 0.20 -30.91
C LEU A 54 26.61 -0.75 -30.08
N GLN A 55 26.49 -2.06 -30.25
CA GLN A 55 27.35 -3.02 -29.55
C GLN A 55 28.85 -2.86 -29.87
N GLN A 56 29.18 -2.18 -30.96
CA GLN A 56 30.55 -1.93 -31.34
C GLN A 56 31.19 -0.73 -30.63
N TYR A 57 30.39 0.05 -29.87
CA TYR A 57 30.83 1.27 -29.19
C TYR A 57 30.51 1.20 -27.70
N PRO A 58 31.22 0.39 -26.94
CA PRO A 58 30.96 0.20 -25.50
C PRO A 58 31.22 1.45 -24.65
N GLU A 59 31.91 2.43 -25.18
CA GLU A 59 32.18 3.73 -24.56
C GLU A 59 31.01 4.71 -24.62
N LEU A 60 29.99 4.46 -25.45
CA LEU A 60 28.81 5.32 -25.54
C LEU A 60 27.99 5.26 -24.25
N THR A 61 27.76 6.43 -23.67
CA THR A 61 26.93 6.62 -22.48
C THR A 61 25.64 7.39 -22.77
N ARG A 62 25.56 8.09 -23.92
CA ARG A 62 24.40 8.87 -24.31
C ARG A 62 24.14 8.77 -25.82
N VAL A 63 22.87 8.50 -26.18
CA VAL A 63 22.43 8.46 -27.59
C VAL A 63 21.19 9.29 -27.75
N ASP A 64 21.26 10.33 -28.55
CA ASP A 64 20.11 11.21 -28.82
C ASP A 64 19.31 10.73 -30.04
N LEU A 65 18.07 10.36 -29.78
CA LEU A 65 17.09 9.88 -30.75
C LEU A 65 15.83 10.78 -30.74
N THR A 66 15.99 12.05 -30.34
CA THR A 66 14.89 13.00 -30.30
C THR A 66 14.27 13.15 -31.71
N GLY A 67 12.94 13.01 -31.77
CA GLY A 67 12.22 13.11 -33.05
C GLY A 67 12.31 11.88 -33.93
N VAL A 68 13.13 10.89 -33.59
CA VAL A 68 13.25 9.62 -34.35
C VAL A 68 12.07 8.72 -34.07
N SER A 69 11.46 8.21 -35.14
CA SER A 69 10.32 7.29 -35.01
C SER A 69 10.80 5.90 -34.62
N ILE A 70 10.62 5.56 -33.34
CA ILE A 70 10.87 4.25 -32.75
C ILE A 70 9.66 3.88 -31.90
N SER A 71 9.14 2.68 -32.02
CA SER A 71 8.04 2.18 -31.18
C SER A 71 8.45 2.08 -29.72
N THR A 72 7.47 2.24 -28.81
CA THR A 72 7.73 2.15 -27.36
C THR A 72 8.36 0.81 -26.99
N ALA A 73 7.91 -0.29 -27.62
CA ALA A 73 8.48 -1.62 -27.40
C ALA A 73 9.98 -1.70 -27.80
N ASN A 74 10.35 -1.11 -28.95
CA ASN A 74 11.74 -1.10 -29.38
C ASN A 74 12.61 -0.14 -28.53
N LYS A 75 12.03 0.93 -27.97
CA LYS A 75 12.71 1.77 -26.96
C LYS A 75 13.02 0.98 -25.70
N GLY A 76 12.04 0.26 -25.15
CA GLY A 76 12.26 -0.63 -23.99
C GLY A 76 13.30 -1.72 -24.29
N LEU A 77 13.30 -2.29 -25.51
CA LEU A 77 14.32 -3.26 -25.93
C LEU A 77 15.72 -2.62 -25.93
N LEU A 78 15.89 -1.40 -26.40
CA LEU A 78 17.17 -0.69 -26.38
C LEU A 78 17.66 -0.42 -24.96
N VAL A 79 16.79 0.09 -24.07
CA VAL A 79 17.11 0.29 -22.64
C VAL A 79 17.57 -1.01 -21.98
N LYS A 80 16.83 -2.09 -22.21
CA LYS A 80 17.17 -3.41 -21.65
C LYS A 80 18.49 -3.96 -22.20
N THR A 81 18.80 -3.69 -23.48
CA THR A 81 20.00 -4.20 -24.13
C THR A 81 21.25 -3.40 -23.73
N PHE A 82 21.08 -2.11 -23.47
CA PHE A 82 22.16 -1.17 -23.16
C PHE A 82 21.80 -0.38 -21.89
N PRO A 83 21.84 -0.97 -20.71
CA PRO A 83 21.45 -0.33 -19.46
C PRO A 83 22.34 0.87 -19.07
N ASP A 84 23.57 0.90 -19.58
CA ASP A 84 24.55 1.97 -19.31
C ASP A 84 24.46 3.13 -20.31
N ILE A 85 23.60 3.03 -21.35
CA ILE A 85 23.38 4.12 -22.31
C ILE A 85 22.12 4.89 -21.93
N HIS A 86 22.31 6.17 -21.70
CA HIS A 86 21.18 7.11 -21.58
C HIS A 86 20.64 7.49 -22.97
N PHE A 87 19.48 6.95 -23.32
CA PHE A 87 18.79 7.27 -24.56
C PHE A 87 17.88 8.50 -24.38
N VAL A 88 18.02 9.47 -25.28
CA VAL A 88 17.19 10.68 -25.28
C VAL A 88 16.09 10.56 -26.32
N TRP A 89 14.86 10.53 -25.85
CA TRP A 89 13.64 10.45 -26.66
C TRP A 89 12.40 10.87 -25.87
N THR A 90 11.26 10.85 -26.56
CA THR A 90 9.96 10.99 -25.91
C THR A 90 9.11 9.75 -26.14
N VAL A 91 8.21 9.44 -25.22
CA VAL A 91 7.19 8.39 -25.31
C VAL A 91 5.82 9.03 -25.26
N LYS A 92 4.98 8.77 -26.27
CA LYS A 92 3.59 9.19 -26.28
C LYS A 92 2.72 8.13 -25.63
N LEU A 93 1.91 8.54 -24.63
CA LEU A 93 1.02 7.68 -23.89
C LEU A 93 -0.37 8.34 -23.79
N GLY A 94 -1.33 7.85 -24.56
CA GLY A 94 -2.60 8.55 -24.75
C GLY A 94 -2.38 9.92 -25.41
N ASN A 95 -2.80 10.99 -24.74
CA ASN A 95 -2.59 12.37 -25.18
C ASN A 95 -1.41 13.06 -24.51
N ALA A 96 -0.71 12.39 -23.58
CA ALA A 96 0.50 12.90 -22.96
C ALA A 96 1.76 12.46 -23.71
N THR A 97 2.82 13.22 -23.52
CA THR A 97 4.16 12.90 -24.03
C THR A 97 5.14 13.08 -22.88
N PHE A 98 5.94 12.05 -22.63
CA PHE A 98 6.95 12.02 -21.58
C PHE A 98 8.33 11.91 -22.20
N SER A 99 9.28 12.62 -21.62
CA SER A 99 10.69 12.60 -22.00
C SER A 99 11.46 11.57 -21.17
N SER A 100 12.57 11.09 -21.71
CA SER A 100 13.54 10.30 -20.95
C SER A 100 14.22 11.06 -19.81
N GLU A 101 14.07 12.38 -19.77
CA GLU A 101 14.57 13.25 -18.69
C GLU A 101 13.51 13.46 -17.58
N ASP A 102 12.26 13.00 -17.77
CA ASP A 102 11.22 13.14 -16.78
C ASP A 102 11.39 12.08 -15.68
N THR A 103 11.16 12.48 -14.43
CA THR A 103 11.10 11.58 -13.26
C THR A 103 9.67 11.30 -12.82
N VAL A 104 8.68 12.05 -13.33
CA VAL A 104 7.27 11.91 -12.98
C VAL A 104 6.43 11.72 -14.24
N MET A 105 5.60 10.71 -14.22
CA MET A 105 4.59 10.43 -15.26
C MET A 105 3.20 10.76 -14.70
N ASP A 106 2.68 11.96 -14.99
CA ASP A 106 1.33 12.36 -14.61
C ASP A 106 0.32 11.95 -15.68
N LEU A 107 -0.56 11.01 -15.35
CA LEU A 107 -1.61 10.48 -16.22
C LEU A 107 -3.01 11.03 -15.88
N ASP A 108 -3.14 11.87 -14.85
CA ASP A 108 -4.43 12.43 -14.46
C ASP A 108 -4.88 13.59 -15.38
N THR A 109 -3.95 14.27 -16.00
CA THR A 109 -4.21 15.46 -16.83
C THR A 109 -4.64 15.12 -18.26
N PRO A 110 -4.10 14.12 -18.94
CA PRO A 110 -4.50 13.82 -20.31
C PRO A 110 -5.89 13.17 -20.40
N ARG A 111 -6.68 13.65 -21.37
CA ARG A 111 -7.92 12.97 -21.77
C ARG A 111 -7.57 11.79 -22.69
N GLY A 112 -7.87 10.60 -22.27
CA GLY A 112 -7.67 9.38 -23.05
C GLY A 112 -7.48 8.19 -22.12
N GLU A 113 -8.11 7.07 -22.44
CA GLU A 113 -7.93 5.83 -21.68
C GLU A 113 -6.58 5.22 -22.03
N VAL A 114 -5.71 5.08 -21.03
CA VAL A 114 -4.42 4.42 -21.16
C VAL A 114 -4.50 3.07 -20.46
N LYS A 115 -4.12 2.00 -21.14
CA LYS A 115 -4.09 0.65 -20.56
C LYS A 115 -2.86 0.48 -19.67
N LEU A 116 -2.99 -0.32 -18.61
CA LEU A 116 -1.84 -0.62 -17.71
C LEU A 116 -0.65 -1.22 -18.47
N SER A 117 -0.90 -2.06 -19.47
CA SER A 117 0.17 -2.61 -20.34
C SER A 117 0.90 -1.54 -21.16
N GLN A 118 0.25 -0.44 -21.48
CA GLN A 118 0.92 0.68 -22.18
C GLN A 118 1.74 1.52 -21.21
N ILE A 119 1.29 1.67 -19.95
CA ILE A 119 2.07 2.30 -18.89
C ILE A 119 3.33 1.47 -18.63
N ALA A 120 3.21 0.15 -18.48
CA ALA A 120 4.33 -0.76 -18.32
C ALA A 120 5.35 -0.62 -19.46
N ALA A 121 4.89 -0.66 -20.72
CA ALA A 121 5.77 -0.49 -21.87
C ALA A 121 6.45 0.90 -21.92
N ALA A 122 5.77 1.94 -21.41
CA ALA A 122 6.36 3.28 -21.32
C ALA A 122 7.44 3.32 -20.21
N LEU A 123 7.24 2.65 -19.09
CA LEU A 123 8.24 2.53 -18.01
C LEU A 123 9.48 1.76 -18.49
N ASP A 124 9.31 0.68 -19.26
CA ASP A 124 10.44 -0.01 -19.90
C ASP A 124 11.28 0.91 -20.78
N ALA A 125 10.64 1.91 -21.42
CA ALA A 125 11.30 2.84 -22.32
C ALA A 125 11.80 4.13 -21.61
N LEU A 126 11.39 4.39 -20.39
CA LEU A 126 11.68 5.59 -19.59
C LEU A 126 12.15 5.17 -18.17
N PRO A 127 13.35 4.60 -18.04
CA PRO A 127 13.83 4.06 -16.76
C PRO A 127 14.09 5.14 -15.69
N GLY A 128 14.09 6.43 -16.06
CA GLY A 128 14.22 7.54 -15.12
C GLY A 128 12.93 7.93 -14.40
N ILE A 129 11.78 7.28 -14.73
CA ILE A 129 10.52 7.56 -14.03
C ILE A 129 10.53 6.93 -12.64
N GLU A 130 10.42 7.78 -11.64
CA GLU A 130 10.38 7.42 -10.22
C GLU A 130 8.93 7.38 -9.68
N ARG A 131 8.02 8.13 -10.32
CA ARG A 131 6.64 8.29 -9.85
C ARG A 131 5.63 8.35 -10.99
N VAL A 132 4.53 7.60 -10.84
CA VAL A 132 3.39 7.59 -11.78
C VAL A 132 2.13 8.04 -11.07
N ILE A 133 1.57 9.18 -11.46
CA ILE A 133 0.32 9.74 -10.92
C ILE A 133 -0.84 9.27 -11.78
N MET A 134 -1.76 8.51 -11.18
CA MET A 134 -2.90 7.90 -11.86
C MET A 134 -4.14 7.80 -10.94
N HIS A 135 -4.45 8.84 -10.17
CA HIS A 135 -5.55 8.87 -9.20
C HIS A 135 -6.94 8.68 -9.84
N LYS A 136 -7.09 9.04 -11.11
CA LYS A 136 -8.33 8.84 -11.87
C LYS A 136 -8.52 7.40 -12.35
N TYR A 137 -7.47 6.60 -12.29
CA TYR A 137 -7.51 5.19 -12.66
C TYR A 137 -8.00 4.35 -11.48
N THR A 138 -8.94 3.47 -11.75
CA THR A 138 -9.51 2.54 -10.76
C THR A 138 -9.37 1.10 -11.27
N PRO A 139 -8.13 0.61 -11.43
CA PRO A 139 -7.89 -0.70 -11.99
C PRO A 139 -8.35 -1.81 -11.04
N LYS A 140 -8.53 -3.01 -11.58
CA LYS A 140 -8.59 -4.21 -10.75
C LYS A 140 -7.21 -4.42 -10.11
N LEU A 141 -7.16 -4.61 -8.78
CA LEU A 141 -5.90 -4.71 -8.02
C LEU A 141 -4.95 -5.77 -8.56
N ALA A 142 -5.43 -6.99 -8.84
CA ALA A 142 -4.60 -8.05 -9.41
C ALA A 142 -4.01 -7.68 -10.79
N THR A 143 -4.71 -6.86 -11.57
CA THR A 143 -4.19 -6.37 -12.85
C THR A 143 -3.18 -5.24 -12.65
N LEU A 144 -3.45 -4.34 -11.70
CA LEU A 144 -2.50 -3.29 -11.31
C LEU A 144 -1.19 -3.92 -10.82
N ASP A 145 -1.28 -4.88 -9.92
CA ASP A 145 -0.15 -5.58 -9.36
C ASP A 145 0.69 -6.28 -10.44
N SER A 146 0.04 -7.08 -11.29
CA SER A 146 0.74 -7.85 -12.33
C SER A 146 1.44 -7.00 -13.40
N TYR A 147 0.91 -5.83 -13.72
CA TYR A 147 1.49 -4.95 -14.74
C TYR A 147 2.44 -3.90 -14.19
N LEU A 148 2.22 -3.41 -12.97
CA LEU A 148 2.91 -2.25 -12.44
C LEU A 148 3.61 -2.49 -11.09
N LEU A 149 2.87 -2.89 -10.04
CA LEU A 149 3.45 -2.90 -8.69
C LEU A 149 4.58 -3.93 -8.55
N THR A 150 4.34 -5.17 -8.95
CA THR A 150 5.36 -6.23 -8.88
C THR A 150 6.51 -6.03 -9.87
N PRO A 151 6.29 -5.68 -11.18
CA PRO A 151 7.39 -5.49 -12.13
C PRO A 151 8.25 -4.24 -11.88
N TYR A 152 7.72 -3.21 -11.23
CA TYR A 152 8.41 -1.93 -11.01
C TYR A 152 8.40 -1.53 -9.52
N PRO A 153 9.07 -2.28 -8.64
CA PRO A 153 9.00 -2.07 -7.19
C PRO A 153 9.61 -0.74 -6.73
N ASP A 154 10.50 -0.15 -7.52
CA ASP A 154 11.18 1.11 -7.21
C ASP A 154 10.39 2.34 -7.70
N VAL A 155 9.28 2.14 -8.42
CA VAL A 155 8.42 3.23 -8.92
C VAL A 155 7.25 3.42 -7.98
N GLN A 156 7.05 4.66 -7.53
CA GLN A 156 5.88 5.02 -6.72
C GLN A 156 4.64 5.20 -7.62
N PHE A 157 3.60 4.38 -7.40
CA PHE A 157 2.34 4.48 -8.12
C PHE A 157 1.27 5.14 -7.25
N GLU A 158 0.71 6.25 -7.72
CA GLU A 158 -0.37 6.99 -7.05
C GLU A 158 -1.71 6.67 -7.72
N TRP A 159 -2.46 5.75 -7.14
CA TRP A 159 -3.70 5.20 -7.68
C TRP A 159 -4.84 5.25 -6.67
N THR A 160 -6.05 4.86 -7.09
CA THR A 160 -7.24 4.84 -6.23
C THR A 160 -7.99 3.53 -6.38
N LEU A 161 -8.29 2.87 -5.25
CA LEU A 161 -9.23 1.76 -5.20
C LEU A 161 -10.65 2.29 -5.13
N ASN A 162 -11.51 1.83 -6.04
CA ASN A 162 -12.96 1.93 -5.90
C ASN A 162 -13.50 0.60 -5.38
N TRP A 163 -14.00 0.60 -4.18
CA TRP A 163 -14.57 -0.59 -3.57
C TRP A 163 -16.07 -0.40 -3.30
N LEU A 164 -16.88 -1.35 -3.77
CA LEU A 164 -18.30 -1.38 -3.45
C LEU A 164 -18.46 -1.91 -2.02
N ILE A 165 -19.03 -1.09 -1.16
CA ILE A 165 -19.40 -1.47 0.20
C ILE A 165 -20.91 -1.37 0.37
N CYS A 166 -21.39 -1.46 1.60
CA CYS A 166 -22.79 -1.46 2.03
C CYS A 166 -23.75 -0.70 1.11
N ASN A 167 -24.87 -1.35 0.76
CA ASN A 167 -26.03 -0.75 0.10
C ASN A 167 -25.71 0.03 -1.19
N GLY A 168 -24.74 -0.45 -1.98
CA GLY A 168 -24.34 0.20 -3.23
C GLY A 168 -23.43 1.42 -3.06
N ARG A 169 -23.08 1.79 -1.83
CA ARG A 169 -22.08 2.83 -1.56
C ARG A 169 -20.70 2.35 -2.02
N ARG A 170 -19.91 3.27 -2.58
CA ARG A 170 -18.52 3.04 -2.92
C ARG A 170 -17.61 3.88 -2.05
N ILE A 171 -16.54 3.27 -1.55
CA ILE A 171 -15.41 4.02 -1.00
C ILE A 171 -14.37 4.22 -2.09
N ARG A 172 -13.66 5.33 -1.98
CA ARG A 172 -12.48 5.63 -2.80
C ARG A 172 -11.30 5.67 -1.84
N LEU A 173 -10.44 4.69 -1.94
CA LEU A 173 -9.26 4.57 -1.08
C LEU A 173 -8.03 4.86 -1.92
N ARG A 174 -7.31 5.92 -1.57
CA ARG A 174 -6.06 6.28 -2.24
C ARG A 174 -4.94 5.37 -1.76
N TYR A 175 -3.94 5.17 -2.60
CA TYR A 175 -2.74 4.35 -2.33
C TYR A 175 -2.04 4.70 -1.00
N ASP A 176 -2.11 5.96 -0.57
CA ASP A 176 -1.48 6.53 0.63
C ASP A 176 -2.43 6.59 1.85
N ALA A 177 -3.54 5.87 1.81
CA ALA A 177 -4.49 5.83 2.91
C ALA A 177 -3.85 5.27 4.18
N THR A 178 -4.08 5.93 5.30
CA THR A 178 -3.63 5.50 6.63
C THR A 178 -4.79 5.08 7.53
N ALA A 179 -6.04 5.29 7.09
CA ALA A 179 -7.24 4.83 7.77
C ALA A 179 -8.23 4.23 6.77
N PHE A 180 -8.87 3.14 7.17
CA PHE A 180 -9.84 2.41 6.35
C PHE A 180 -11.05 2.00 7.16
N SER A 181 -12.25 2.22 6.63
CA SER A 181 -13.50 1.70 7.19
C SER A 181 -14.42 1.14 6.11
N THR A 182 -15.01 0.00 6.39
CA THR A 182 -16.12 -0.54 5.57
C THR A 182 -17.41 0.25 5.74
N GLY A 183 -17.47 1.21 6.68
CA GLY A 183 -18.62 2.07 6.91
C GLY A 183 -19.54 1.59 8.02
N LYS A 184 -20.52 2.43 8.36
CA LYS A 184 -21.45 2.20 9.47
C LYS A 184 -22.59 1.23 9.08
N GLY A 185 -22.99 0.38 10.00
CA GLY A 185 -24.11 -0.53 9.88
C GLY A 185 -23.79 -1.82 9.12
N ARG A 186 -24.79 -2.72 9.05
CA ARG A 186 -24.63 -4.03 8.40
C ARG A 186 -24.26 -3.89 6.95
N GLN A 187 -23.19 -4.56 6.57
CA GLN A 187 -22.71 -4.60 5.20
C GLN A 187 -23.56 -5.57 4.34
N ASP A 188 -23.80 -5.23 3.08
CA ASP A 188 -24.39 -6.13 2.09
C ASP A 188 -23.73 -5.86 0.72
N PRO A 189 -22.90 -6.78 0.22
CA PRO A 189 -22.52 -8.06 0.83
C PRO A 189 -21.61 -7.89 2.06
N ARG A 190 -21.64 -8.89 2.98
CA ARG A 190 -20.69 -8.98 4.11
C ARG A 190 -19.40 -9.64 3.64
N TYR A 191 -18.30 -8.96 3.80
CA TYR A 191 -16.98 -9.44 3.39
C TYR A 191 -16.35 -10.37 4.44
N THR A 192 -15.73 -11.44 3.97
CA THR A 192 -14.91 -12.33 4.80
C THR A 192 -13.52 -11.74 5.04
N SER A 193 -12.79 -12.28 6.04
CA SER A 193 -11.39 -11.91 6.30
C SER A 193 -10.53 -11.99 5.05
N ALA A 194 -10.64 -13.06 4.25
CA ALA A 194 -9.88 -13.21 3.01
C ALA A 194 -10.22 -12.15 1.95
N GLN A 195 -11.50 -11.78 1.81
CA GLN A 195 -11.93 -10.73 0.88
C GLN A 195 -11.49 -9.33 1.32
N ILE A 196 -11.44 -9.08 2.62
CA ILE A 196 -10.87 -7.84 3.19
C ILE A 196 -9.37 -7.81 2.90
N TRP A 197 -8.64 -8.89 3.24
CA TRP A 197 -7.21 -8.97 3.01
C TRP A 197 -6.82 -8.83 1.54
N GLU A 198 -7.57 -9.45 0.61
CA GLU A 198 -7.37 -9.29 -0.83
C GLU A 198 -7.26 -7.82 -1.27
N LYS A 199 -7.88 -6.90 -0.52
CA LYS A 199 -7.84 -5.46 -0.82
C LYS A 199 -6.78 -4.73 0.02
N LEU A 200 -6.74 -5.00 1.33
CA LEU A 200 -5.91 -4.23 2.26
C LEU A 200 -4.41 -4.52 2.13
N GLN A 201 -4.00 -5.66 1.57
CA GLN A 201 -2.59 -5.99 1.34
C GLN A 201 -1.83 -4.95 0.48
N TYR A 202 -2.55 -4.11 -0.25
CA TYR A 202 -1.98 -3.04 -1.08
C TYR A 202 -1.89 -1.69 -0.37
N PHE A 203 -2.20 -1.63 0.92
CA PHE A 203 -2.21 -0.42 1.74
C PHE A 203 -1.39 -0.64 3.02
N PRO A 204 -0.06 -0.76 2.91
CA PRO A 204 0.80 -1.13 4.04
C PRO A 204 0.84 -0.08 5.15
N ASP A 205 0.49 1.17 4.83
CA ASP A 205 0.55 2.30 5.76
C ASP A 205 -0.71 2.47 6.63
N LEU A 206 -1.66 1.52 6.56
CA LEU A 206 -2.85 1.56 7.38
C LEU A 206 -2.50 1.42 8.87
N VAL A 207 -2.92 2.41 9.66
CA VAL A 207 -2.79 2.43 11.12
C VAL A 207 -4.15 2.47 11.84
N ALA A 208 -5.26 2.62 11.10
CA ALA A 208 -6.61 2.52 11.62
C ALA A 208 -7.48 1.67 10.69
N ILE A 209 -8.09 0.62 11.22
CA ILE A 209 -8.88 -0.34 10.44
C ILE A 209 -10.24 -0.58 11.13
N ASP A 210 -11.31 -0.32 10.39
CA ASP A 210 -12.68 -0.68 10.75
C ASP A 210 -13.26 -1.66 9.73
N VAL A 211 -13.46 -2.88 10.18
CA VAL A 211 -14.06 -3.98 9.42
C VAL A 211 -15.36 -4.48 10.08
N GLY A 212 -15.98 -3.65 10.90
CA GLY A 212 -17.22 -3.97 11.60
C GLY A 212 -18.38 -4.34 10.67
N HIS A 213 -19.38 -5.03 11.22
CA HIS A 213 -20.60 -5.45 10.54
C HIS A 213 -20.41 -6.36 9.31
N ASN A 214 -19.24 -6.97 9.17
CA ASN A 214 -18.90 -7.90 8.10
C ASN A 214 -19.01 -9.37 8.52
N ASN A 215 -18.33 -10.27 7.84
CA ASN A 215 -18.18 -11.67 8.17
C ASN A 215 -16.70 -12.00 8.46
N VAL A 216 -16.05 -11.10 9.21
CA VAL A 216 -14.65 -11.24 9.63
C VAL A 216 -14.62 -12.06 10.89
N SER A 217 -14.03 -13.25 10.84
CA SER A 217 -13.87 -14.16 11.98
C SER A 217 -12.42 -14.54 12.25
N ASP A 218 -11.53 -14.24 11.32
CA ASP A 218 -10.10 -14.47 11.39
C ASP A 218 -9.39 -13.11 11.25
N LEU A 219 -8.66 -12.73 12.28
CA LEU A 219 -7.91 -11.48 12.36
C LEU A 219 -6.43 -11.63 12.00
N SER A 220 -5.98 -12.81 11.57
CA SER A 220 -4.56 -13.10 11.30
C SER A 220 -3.93 -12.14 10.28
N PHE A 221 -4.72 -11.61 9.34
CA PHE A 221 -4.24 -10.62 8.37
C PHE A 221 -3.74 -9.33 9.01
N LEU A 222 -4.14 -9.02 10.26
CA LEU A 222 -3.68 -7.83 10.98
C LEU A 222 -2.18 -7.87 11.30
N SER A 223 -1.55 -9.06 11.29
CA SER A 223 -0.09 -9.20 11.45
C SER A 223 0.72 -8.41 10.41
N ASN A 224 0.10 -8.06 9.28
CA ASN A 224 0.73 -7.25 8.24
C ASN A 224 0.69 -5.74 8.53
N PHE A 225 0.08 -5.33 9.65
CA PHE A 225 -0.02 -3.93 10.08
C PHE A 225 0.61 -3.73 11.47
N PRO A 226 1.93 -3.91 11.63
CA PRO A 226 2.60 -3.95 12.94
C PRO A 226 2.51 -2.64 13.73
N VAL A 227 2.18 -1.54 13.05
CA VAL A 227 2.00 -0.21 13.66
C VAL A 227 0.53 0.19 13.80
N LEU A 228 -0.39 -0.79 13.73
CA LEU A 228 -1.82 -0.56 13.87
C LEU A 228 -2.13 0.07 15.23
N LYS A 229 -2.88 1.17 15.21
CA LYS A 229 -3.28 1.94 16.40
C LYS A 229 -4.75 1.80 16.73
N ARG A 230 -5.62 1.59 15.73
CA ARG A 230 -7.06 1.52 15.94
C ARG A 230 -7.67 0.35 15.22
N LEU A 231 -8.44 -0.43 15.94
CA LEU A 231 -9.15 -1.59 15.42
C LEU A 231 -10.62 -1.53 15.80
N ILE A 232 -11.50 -1.64 14.80
CA ILE A 232 -12.93 -1.89 14.98
C ILE A 232 -13.28 -3.17 14.22
N CYS A 233 -13.71 -4.21 14.95
CA CYS A 233 -14.25 -5.43 14.39
C CYS A 233 -15.44 -5.89 15.24
N ILE A 234 -16.62 -5.46 14.87
CA ILE A 234 -17.85 -5.57 15.66
C ILE A 234 -18.96 -6.27 14.87
N ASP A 235 -19.94 -6.86 15.56
CA ASP A 235 -21.15 -7.46 14.98
C ASP A 235 -20.83 -8.34 13.75
N SER A 236 -19.82 -9.20 13.86
CA SER A 236 -19.47 -10.15 12.80
C SER A 236 -20.55 -11.24 12.68
N LYS A 237 -20.96 -11.56 11.46
CA LYS A 237 -21.93 -12.66 11.23
C LYS A 237 -21.40 -14.00 11.76
N LYS A 238 -20.11 -14.22 11.66
CA LYS A 238 -19.37 -15.31 12.29
C LYS A 238 -18.44 -14.65 13.31
N PRO A 239 -18.71 -14.82 14.62
CA PRO A 239 -17.98 -14.10 15.65
C PRO A 239 -16.48 -14.42 15.66
N VAL A 240 -15.68 -13.44 16.07
CA VAL A 240 -14.27 -13.62 16.39
C VAL A 240 -14.17 -14.33 17.75
N THR A 241 -13.34 -15.35 17.83
CA THR A 241 -13.01 -16.07 19.07
C THR A 241 -11.55 -15.95 19.44
N ASP A 242 -10.68 -15.84 18.44
CA ASP A 242 -9.23 -15.76 18.57
C ASP A 242 -8.73 -14.35 18.24
N ILE A 243 -8.11 -13.70 19.22
CA ILE A 243 -7.48 -12.39 19.11
C ILE A 243 -5.95 -12.45 19.34
N SER A 244 -5.35 -13.65 19.27
CA SER A 244 -3.92 -13.86 19.55
C SER A 244 -2.99 -12.97 18.73
N VAL A 245 -3.38 -12.63 17.49
CA VAL A 245 -2.62 -11.70 16.62
C VAL A 245 -2.41 -10.33 17.25
N LEU A 246 -3.31 -9.89 18.14
CA LEU A 246 -3.18 -8.57 18.79
C LEU A 246 -1.98 -8.53 19.76
N ALA A 247 -1.46 -9.67 20.20
CA ALA A 247 -0.32 -9.73 21.11
C ALA A 247 0.92 -8.98 20.56
N GLU A 248 1.08 -8.93 19.24
CA GLU A 248 2.21 -8.28 18.58
C GLU A 248 1.94 -6.81 18.19
N LEU A 249 0.68 -6.35 18.28
CA LEU A 249 0.25 -5.01 17.83
C LEU A 249 0.34 -4.00 18.97
N LYS A 250 1.55 -3.70 19.45
CA LYS A 250 1.81 -2.89 20.66
C LYS A 250 1.53 -1.38 20.51
N GLU A 251 1.22 -0.93 19.30
CA GLU A 251 0.84 0.45 19.04
C GLU A 251 -0.67 0.71 19.19
N LEU A 252 -1.47 -0.33 19.51
CA LEU A 252 -2.93 -0.20 19.67
C LEU A 252 -3.29 0.77 20.81
N GLU A 253 -4.09 1.78 20.46
CA GLU A 253 -4.61 2.82 21.35
C GLU A 253 -6.14 2.78 21.50
N TYR A 254 -6.86 2.16 20.54
CA TYR A 254 -8.31 2.06 20.51
C TYR A 254 -8.76 0.73 19.93
N ILE A 255 -9.61 -0.01 20.67
CA ILE A 255 -10.12 -1.31 20.23
C ILE A 255 -11.63 -1.39 20.49
N GLU A 256 -12.43 -1.70 19.46
CA GLU A 256 -13.82 -2.16 19.58
C GLU A 256 -13.95 -3.60 19.06
N LEU A 257 -14.27 -4.53 19.96
CA LEU A 257 -14.49 -5.95 19.67
C LEU A 257 -15.80 -6.42 20.32
N PHE A 258 -16.81 -5.58 20.37
CA PHE A 258 -18.09 -5.96 20.97
C PHE A 258 -18.93 -6.86 20.04
N MET A 259 -19.85 -7.64 20.64
CA MET A 259 -20.70 -8.62 19.94
C MET A 259 -19.86 -9.67 19.18
N GLN A 260 -18.90 -10.26 19.90
CA GLN A 260 -18.06 -11.38 19.46
C GLN A 260 -18.20 -12.54 20.45
N ASP A 261 -17.41 -13.60 20.29
CA ASP A 261 -17.39 -14.77 21.20
C ASP A 261 -16.01 -14.92 21.89
N ILE A 262 -15.40 -13.79 22.28
CA ILE A 262 -14.07 -13.75 22.90
C ILE A 262 -14.18 -14.20 24.34
N THR A 263 -13.32 -15.17 24.73
CA THR A 263 -13.16 -15.65 26.10
C THR A 263 -11.79 -15.31 26.67
N ASP A 264 -10.74 -15.46 25.86
CA ASP A 264 -9.35 -15.22 26.24
C ASP A 264 -8.89 -13.87 25.70
N ILE A 265 -8.47 -13.00 26.62
CA ILE A 265 -7.91 -11.67 26.30
C ILE A 265 -6.43 -11.56 26.68
N SER A 266 -5.72 -12.68 26.86
CA SER A 266 -4.29 -12.71 27.19
C SER A 266 -3.44 -11.94 26.17
N ALA A 267 -3.87 -11.92 24.92
CA ALA A 267 -3.24 -11.13 23.84
C ALA A 267 -3.23 -9.62 24.09
N LEU A 268 -4.08 -9.11 24.98
CA LEU A 268 -4.12 -7.67 25.32
C LEU A 268 -3.12 -7.27 26.43
N ALA A 269 -2.41 -8.23 27.01
CA ALA A 269 -1.39 -7.92 28.02
C ALA A 269 -0.28 -7.03 27.45
N ASN A 270 0.20 -6.09 28.29
CA ASN A 270 1.29 -5.16 27.94
C ASN A 270 0.98 -4.24 26.74
N HIS A 271 -0.28 -3.86 26.55
CA HIS A 271 -0.65 -2.80 25.62
C HIS A 271 -0.60 -1.45 26.35
N GLU A 272 0.62 -0.93 26.54
CA GLU A 272 0.87 0.27 27.33
C GLU A 272 0.29 1.55 26.71
N LYS A 273 -0.09 1.52 25.42
CA LYS A 273 -0.69 2.65 24.70
C LYS A 273 -2.21 2.58 24.60
N LEU A 274 -2.83 1.48 25.06
CA LEU A 274 -4.26 1.27 24.94
C LEU A 274 -5.03 2.23 25.87
N LEU A 275 -5.81 3.10 25.27
CA LEU A 275 -6.63 4.12 25.95
C LEU A 275 -8.08 3.69 26.11
N ASP A 276 -8.64 3.09 25.07
CA ASP A 276 -10.06 2.76 24.96
C ASP A 276 -10.26 1.30 24.52
N LEU A 277 -10.99 0.52 25.29
CA LEU A 277 -11.29 -0.88 25.00
C LEU A 277 -12.78 -1.17 25.19
N ASN A 278 -13.43 -1.70 24.16
CA ASN A 278 -14.82 -2.13 24.23
C ASN A 278 -14.94 -3.64 23.92
N LEU A 279 -15.29 -4.41 24.94
CA LEU A 279 -15.51 -5.85 24.90
C LEU A 279 -16.94 -6.23 25.31
N CYS A 280 -17.92 -5.35 25.18
CA CYS A 280 -19.32 -5.64 25.48
C CYS A 280 -19.82 -6.85 24.67
N HIS A 281 -20.75 -7.63 25.25
CA HIS A 281 -21.32 -8.82 24.59
C HIS A 281 -20.24 -9.81 24.11
N ASN A 282 -19.43 -10.28 25.02
CA ASN A 282 -18.44 -11.34 24.86
C ASN A 282 -18.58 -12.38 25.99
N ASN A 283 -17.59 -13.23 26.17
CA ASN A 283 -17.58 -14.28 27.18
C ASN A 283 -16.34 -14.17 28.10
N VAL A 284 -15.83 -12.97 28.30
CA VAL A 284 -14.64 -12.70 29.12
C VAL A 284 -14.95 -12.95 30.59
N THR A 285 -14.04 -13.64 31.29
CA THR A 285 -14.17 -13.95 32.73
C THR A 285 -12.96 -13.51 33.55
N ASP A 286 -11.78 -13.42 32.93
CA ASP A 286 -10.52 -13.04 33.55
C ASP A 286 -10.05 -11.69 32.96
N LEU A 287 -9.90 -10.67 33.82
CA LEU A 287 -9.42 -9.35 33.46
C LEU A 287 -7.94 -9.14 33.81
N SER A 288 -7.25 -10.16 34.34
CA SER A 288 -5.85 -10.04 34.75
C SER A 288 -4.89 -9.63 33.62
N PRO A 289 -5.10 -9.97 32.33
CA PRO A 289 -4.26 -9.45 31.25
C PRO A 289 -4.26 -7.92 31.15
N LEU A 290 -5.34 -7.26 31.57
CA LEU A 290 -5.45 -5.80 31.51
C LEU A 290 -4.71 -5.07 32.64
N TYR A 291 -4.19 -5.77 33.66
CA TYR A 291 -3.48 -5.13 34.79
C TYR A 291 -2.23 -4.36 34.34
N SER A 292 -1.62 -4.78 33.24
CA SER A 292 -0.46 -4.11 32.64
C SER A 292 -0.80 -2.97 31.67
N CYS A 293 -2.08 -2.78 31.33
CA CYS A 293 -2.52 -1.72 30.42
C CYS A 293 -2.70 -0.40 31.16
N THR A 294 -1.62 0.16 31.70
CA THR A 294 -1.66 1.31 32.65
C THR A 294 -2.19 2.60 32.04
N SER A 295 -2.23 2.73 30.73
CA SER A 295 -2.81 3.87 30.02
C SER A 295 -4.31 3.72 29.76
N LEU A 296 -4.93 2.59 30.13
CA LEU A 296 -6.33 2.34 29.84
C LEU A 296 -7.23 3.29 30.65
N GLU A 297 -7.91 4.15 29.93
CA GLU A 297 -8.80 5.19 30.51
C GLU A 297 -10.26 4.73 30.52
N ARG A 298 -10.68 3.94 29.51
CA ARG A 298 -12.07 3.51 29.37
C ARG A 298 -12.15 2.03 28.97
N LEU A 299 -12.90 1.26 29.75
CA LEU A 299 -13.23 -0.13 29.47
C LEU A 299 -14.75 -0.32 29.50
N TRP A 300 -15.36 -0.70 28.38
CA TRP A 300 -16.75 -1.13 28.29
C TRP A 300 -16.79 -2.65 28.19
N ILE A 301 -17.44 -3.31 29.20
CA ILE A 301 -17.43 -4.75 29.34
C ILE A 301 -18.79 -5.32 29.78
N SER A 302 -19.87 -4.60 29.53
CA SER A 302 -21.24 -5.04 29.79
C SER A 302 -21.56 -6.32 29.00
N TYR A 303 -22.50 -7.12 29.49
CA TYR A 303 -22.94 -8.36 28.83
C TYR A 303 -21.82 -9.39 28.62
N ASN A 304 -20.95 -9.57 29.61
CA ASN A 304 -20.09 -10.72 29.77
C ASN A 304 -20.66 -11.56 30.92
N PRO A 305 -21.47 -12.60 30.63
CA PRO A 305 -22.40 -13.18 31.62
C PRO A 305 -21.71 -13.88 32.80
N ASN A 306 -20.47 -14.33 32.60
CA ASN A 306 -19.70 -15.03 33.63
C ASN A 306 -18.64 -14.15 34.28
N LEU A 307 -18.57 -12.86 33.94
CA LEU A 307 -17.65 -11.91 34.56
C LEU A 307 -18.20 -11.52 35.95
N THR A 308 -17.39 -11.72 36.98
CA THR A 308 -17.77 -11.42 38.36
C THR A 308 -17.48 -9.97 38.75
N ALA A 309 -18.25 -9.46 39.71
CA ALA A 309 -17.97 -8.15 40.30
C ALA A 309 -16.61 -8.11 41.04
N GLU A 310 -16.13 -9.24 41.51
CA GLU A 310 -14.82 -9.36 42.14
C GLU A 310 -13.68 -9.15 41.14
N GLU A 311 -13.77 -9.72 39.93
CA GLU A 311 -12.76 -9.46 38.88
C GLU A 311 -12.74 -8.01 38.45
N VAL A 312 -13.90 -7.39 38.32
CA VAL A 312 -13.99 -5.94 38.01
C VAL A 312 -13.36 -5.11 39.13
N ALA A 313 -13.62 -5.47 40.41
CA ALA A 313 -13.02 -4.73 41.53
C ALA A 313 -11.51 -4.89 41.58
N LYS A 314 -10.96 -6.07 41.30
CA LYS A 314 -9.50 -6.30 41.20
C LYS A 314 -8.87 -5.44 40.10
N LEU A 315 -9.50 -5.38 38.93
CA LEU A 315 -9.02 -4.51 37.87
C LEU A 315 -9.08 -3.04 38.25
N GLN A 316 -10.17 -2.59 38.89
CA GLN A 316 -10.32 -1.20 39.34
C GLN A 316 -9.24 -0.79 40.36
N GLU A 317 -8.80 -1.74 41.23
CA GLU A 317 -7.67 -1.51 42.14
C GLU A 317 -6.34 -1.33 41.38
N LYS A 318 -6.14 -2.05 40.28
CA LYS A 318 -4.93 -1.96 39.44
C LYS A 318 -4.93 -0.71 38.55
N LEU A 319 -6.11 -0.34 38.06
CA LEU A 319 -6.33 0.80 37.15
C LEU A 319 -7.32 1.79 37.79
N PRO A 320 -6.94 2.53 38.85
CA PRO A 320 -7.85 3.36 39.62
C PRO A 320 -8.46 4.51 38.82
N ASN A 321 -7.81 4.95 37.75
CA ASN A 321 -8.28 6.04 36.88
C ASN A 321 -9.09 5.55 35.68
N CYS A 322 -9.19 4.24 35.45
CA CYS A 322 -9.95 3.69 34.34
C CYS A 322 -11.45 3.73 34.64
N VAL A 323 -12.23 4.27 33.74
CA VAL A 323 -13.69 4.17 33.78
C VAL A 323 -14.10 2.79 33.28
N ILE A 324 -14.63 1.93 34.15
CA ILE A 324 -15.07 0.59 33.81
C ILE A 324 -16.60 0.55 33.78
N GLU A 325 -17.18 0.40 32.58
CA GLU A 325 -18.63 0.32 32.37
C GLU A 325 -19.09 -1.15 32.25
N THR A 326 -19.91 -1.60 33.21
CA THR A 326 -20.38 -2.98 33.28
C THR A 326 -21.91 -3.11 33.14
N LYS A 327 -22.64 -1.99 33.07
CA LYS A 327 -24.11 -1.96 33.14
C LYS A 327 -24.76 -1.24 31.97
N SER A 328 -23.99 -0.84 30.96
CA SER A 328 -24.53 -0.18 29.77
C SER A 328 -25.58 -1.06 29.10
N TYR A 329 -26.71 -0.47 28.74
CA TYR A 329 -27.81 -1.14 28.05
C TYR A 329 -27.46 -1.49 26.59
N GLU A 330 -26.49 -0.78 26.01
CA GLU A 330 -26.01 -0.96 24.64
C GLU A 330 -24.49 -1.04 24.62
N SER A 331 -23.92 -1.77 23.68
CA SER A 331 -22.46 -1.89 23.52
C SER A 331 -21.74 -0.54 23.40
N THR A 332 -22.42 0.49 22.89
CA THR A 332 -21.89 1.84 22.73
C THR A 332 -22.66 2.89 23.55
N GLY A 333 -23.48 2.43 24.52
CA GLY A 333 -24.19 3.28 25.46
C GLY A 333 -23.27 3.93 26.51
N ALA A 334 -23.87 4.56 27.52
CA ALA A 334 -23.17 5.18 28.63
C ALA A 334 -22.06 6.19 28.21
N GLY A 335 -22.21 6.81 27.04
CA GLY A 335 -21.27 7.83 26.57
C GLY A 335 -20.06 7.33 25.77
N TRP A 336 -19.99 6.03 25.40
CA TRP A 336 -18.87 5.51 24.59
C TRP A 336 -18.55 6.40 23.38
N ARG A 337 -19.58 6.68 22.55
CA ARG A 337 -19.46 7.49 21.33
C ARG A 337 -19.60 9.01 21.54
N LYS A 338 -19.72 9.45 22.80
CA LYS A 338 -19.76 10.89 23.15
C LYS A 338 -18.40 11.45 23.56
N HIS A 339 -17.38 10.60 23.61
CA HIS A 339 -16.03 11.01 23.94
C HIS A 339 -15.39 11.72 22.74
N PRO A 340 -14.63 12.81 22.92
CA PRO A 340 -14.01 13.55 21.81
C PRO A 340 -13.15 12.70 20.87
N ARG A 341 -12.49 11.64 21.37
CA ARG A 341 -11.73 10.69 20.54
C ARG A 341 -12.59 10.02 19.47
N TYR A 342 -13.91 9.86 19.73
CA TYR A 342 -14.79 9.24 18.73
C TYR A 342 -14.98 10.13 17.50
N ASP A 343 -15.03 11.46 17.66
CA ASP A 343 -15.14 12.38 16.53
C ASP A 343 -13.87 12.35 15.68
N ILE A 344 -12.69 12.31 16.33
CA ILE A 344 -11.39 12.14 15.65
C ILE A 344 -11.32 10.80 14.92
N LEU A 345 -11.81 9.72 15.55
CA LEU A 345 -11.87 8.39 14.94
C LEU A 345 -12.73 8.40 13.67
N ILE A 346 -13.94 8.96 13.74
CA ILE A 346 -14.85 9.06 12.61
C ILE A 346 -14.24 9.89 11.48
N LYS A 347 -13.67 11.04 11.81
CA LYS A 347 -12.97 11.89 10.84
C LYS A 347 -11.83 11.13 10.16
N SER A 348 -11.05 10.35 10.91
CA SER A 348 -9.98 9.54 10.33
C SER A 348 -10.50 8.59 9.26
N PHE A 349 -11.63 7.95 9.50
CA PHE A 349 -12.24 7.01 8.54
C PHE A 349 -12.93 7.71 7.36
N GLU A 350 -13.51 8.88 7.57
CA GLU A 350 -14.15 9.67 6.50
C GLU A 350 -13.11 10.21 5.51
N ASP A 351 -11.96 10.66 6.03
CA ASP A 351 -10.86 11.24 5.24
C ASP A 351 -9.87 10.16 4.72
N ASN A 352 -10.01 8.90 5.14
CA ASN A 352 -9.05 7.82 4.95
C ASN A 352 -7.63 8.18 5.45
N THR A 353 -7.54 9.04 6.46
CA THR A 353 -6.30 9.57 7.02
C THR A 353 -6.34 9.43 8.52
N TYR A 354 -5.31 8.84 9.11
CA TYR A 354 -5.19 8.76 10.55
C TYR A 354 -4.89 10.14 11.16
N TYR A 355 -5.70 10.55 12.12
CA TYR A 355 -5.49 11.72 12.96
C TYR A 355 -5.22 11.27 14.40
N PRO A 356 -4.08 11.65 15.03
CA PRO A 356 -3.83 11.36 16.44
C PRO A 356 -4.93 11.89 17.36
N PHE A 357 -5.14 11.27 18.53
CA PHE A 357 -6.19 11.68 19.46
C PHE A 357 -5.94 13.03 20.15
N ASP A 358 -4.73 13.55 20.08
CA ASP A 358 -4.36 14.92 20.50
C ASP A 358 -4.53 15.97 19.40
N THR A 359 -5.06 15.56 18.23
CA THR A 359 -5.38 16.51 17.15
C THR A 359 -6.45 17.48 17.65
N PRO A 360 -6.23 18.81 17.59
CA PRO A 360 -7.24 19.76 17.97
C PRO A 360 -8.53 19.56 17.14
N ALA A 361 -9.68 19.68 17.78
CA ALA A 361 -10.94 19.75 17.04
C ALA A 361 -10.85 20.90 16.03
N ALA A 362 -11.26 20.66 14.79
CA ALA A 362 -11.33 21.73 13.81
C ALA A 362 -12.24 22.82 14.38
N GLU A 363 -11.76 24.05 14.45
CA GLU A 363 -12.62 25.20 14.75
C GLU A 363 -13.66 25.27 13.63
N GLU A 364 -14.96 25.20 14.00
CA GLU A 364 -16.10 25.34 13.09
C GLU A 364 -16.21 26.76 12.52
#